data_6b8ab766d25acc251b2c9765586d0417
#
_entry.id   6b8ab766d25acc251b2c9765586d0417
#
_cell.length_a   1.000
_cell.length_b   1.000
_cell.length_c   1.000
_cell.angle_alpha   90.00
_cell.angle_beta   90.00
_cell.angle_gamma   90.00
#
_symmetry.space_group_name_H-M   'P 1'
#
loop_
_entity.id
_entity.type
_entity.pdbx_description
1 polymer ?
#
loop_
_entity_poly.entity_id
_entity_poly.type
_entity_poly.pdbx_seq_one_letter_code
_entity_poly.pdbx_strand_id
1 'polypeptide(L)'
;MVLAEGPKIELKRRYVDAVKKEIVAFANADGGTLYLGVEDDGEVCGIDDPQTVEGQVNSIIHDAIAPDLSRFAEARVERLEDVAIVVVEVQRGPDRPYYLKGKGLLPEGVFVRQGTSAQPLPRDGIRAMIRETCRDSFEQARSLNQDLTFDASRRIFEKHNVEFAERHMRSLGLMGEDGLYSNLGYLLSDQCSVGLKVAKFEGDGKDRFATRREYAGSILSQALDALEFLDMANNVRARFTGKAEREEMRDYPPVALRETLLNALVHRDYAIPGPVIVNLYESACEILSPGSLAAGVTRESALAGVSVSRNPRLAAVLYRLRWIEAFGTGIRKTRDGYAGCPRKPDFGFLDGAVKVTLPNVNAEGRKASGEVRYFVMDIGGLSPDKQTIMEALEAGVAASKKEVAGKTGFSEYKTARLLKELVEDGYLKPYGSTRGKRYEKPACEPL
;
A
#
# COMPACT_ATOMS: atom_id res chain seq x y z
N MET A 1 -34.25 -31.73 15.28
CA MET A 1 -32.93 -31.12 15.02
C MET A 1 -32.58 -30.34 16.28
N VAL A 2 -31.57 -30.69 17.04
CA VAL A 2 -31.22 -29.94 18.25
C VAL A 2 -30.45 -28.70 17.82
N LEU A 3 -31.07 -27.51 17.97
CA LEU A 3 -30.38 -26.23 17.79
C LEU A 3 -29.43 -26.01 18.94
N ALA A 4 -28.22 -25.56 18.66
CA ALA A 4 -27.22 -25.24 19.68
C ALA A 4 -26.51 -23.92 19.32
N GLU A 5 -26.23 -23.10 20.32
CA GLU A 5 -25.46 -21.87 20.14
C GLU A 5 -24.08 -22.14 19.57
N GLY A 6 -23.62 -21.28 18.69
CA GLY A 6 -22.34 -21.41 18.00
C GLY A 6 -21.89 -20.12 17.34
N PRO A 7 -20.75 -20.14 16.64
CA PRO A 7 -20.22 -18.96 15.97
C PRO A 7 -21.18 -18.33 14.96
N LYS A 8 -22.10 -19.13 14.40
CA LYS A 8 -23.10 -18.71 13.40
C LYS A 8 -24.55 -18.89 13.84
N ILE A 9 -24.79 -19.31 15.09
CA ILE A 9 -26.13 -19.54 15.62
C ILE A 9 -26.24 -18.88 16.99
N GLU A 10 -27.29 -18.10 17.19
CA GLU A 10 -27.67 -17.51 18.45
C GLU A 10 -29.11 -17.89 18.78
N LEU A 11 -29.38 -18.24 20.03
CA LEU A 11 -30.72 -18.61 20.51
C LEU A 11 -31.20 -17.57 21.51
N LYS A 12 -32.46 -17.20 21.42
CA LYS A 12 -33.10 -16.29 22.38
C LYS A 12 -34.55 -16.71 22.64
N ARG A 13 -34.89 -16.91 23.86
CA ARG A 13 -36.25 -17.25 24.27
C ARG A 13 -37.25 -16.24 23.79
N ARG A 14 -36.94 -14.93 23.80
CA ARG A 14 -37.82 -13.84 23.44
C ARG A 14 -37.07 -12.68 22.82
N TYR A 15 -37.80 -11.80 22.15
CA TYR A 15 -37.26 -10.55 21.70
C TYR A 15 -36.76 -9.69 22.88
N VAL A 16 -35.55 -9.20 22.79
CA VAL A 16 -34.90 -8.26 23.72
C VAL A 16 -34.12 -7.21 22.92
N ASP A 17 -33.93 -6.02 23.47
CA ASP A 17 -33.20 -4.93 22.78
C ASP A 17 -31.74 -5.30 22.42
N ALA A 18 -31.19 -6.31 23.07
CA ALA A 18 -29.86 -6.82 22.76
C ALA A 18 -29.75 -7.50 21.37
N VAL A 19 -30.88 -7.92 20.76
CA VAL A 19 -30.96 -8.53 19.42
C VAL A 19 -30.21 -7.69 18.38
N LYS A 20 -30.30 -6.37 18.45
CA LYS A 20 -29.61 -5.45 17.54
C LYS A 20 -28.08 -5.57 17.61
N LYS A 21 -27.51 -5.95 18.76
CA LYS A 21 -26.04 -6.17 18.91
C LYS A 21 -25.62 -7.46 18.21
N GLU A 22 -26.44 -8.51 18.32
CA GLU A 22 -26.17 -9.79 17.66
C GLU A 22 -26.22 -9.64 16.12
N ILE A 23 -27.22 -8.91 15.60
CA ILE A 23 -27.33 -8.61 14.16
C ILE A 23 -26.09 -7.87 13.67
N VAL A 24 -25.66 -6.82 14.39
CA VAL A 24 -24.43 -6.08 14.04
C VAL A 24 -23.21 -6.99 14.11
N ALA A 25 -23.12 -7.86 15.14
CA ALA A 25 -21.99 -8.76 15.32
C ALA A 25 -21.88 -9.79 14.18
N PHE A 26 -22.99 -10.36 13.74
CA PHE A 26 -23.04 -11.27 12.58
C PHE A 26 -22.68 -10.54 11.28
N ALA A 27 -23.21 -9.33 11.05
CA ALA A 27 -22.89 -8.55 9.86
C ALA A 27 -21.40 -8.19 9.75
N ASN A 28 -20.75 -7.96 10.89
CA ASN A 28 -19.31 -7.66 10.97
C ASN A 28 -18.41 -8.90 10.95
N ALA A 29 -18.97 -10.09 11.12
CA ALA A 29 -18.25 -11.38 11.08
C ALA A 29 -18.56 -12.15 9.78
N ASP A 30 -18.80 -13.44 9.86
CA ASP A 30 -19.08 -14.32 8.71
C ASP A 30 -20.56 -14.61 8.51
N GLY A 31 -21.42 -13.72 9.00
CA GLY A 31 -22.86 -13.91 9.03
C GLY A 31 -23.30 -14.91 10.10
N GLY A 32 -24.62 -15.17 10.16
CA GLY A 32 -25.19 -16.13 11.09
C GLY A 32 -26.71 -16.03 11.15
N THR A 33 -27.31 -16.87 11.99
CA THR A 33 -28.75 -16.97 12.18
C THR A 33 -29.08 -16.80 13.66
N LEU A 34 -30.03 -15.94 13.95
CA LEU A 34 -30.60 -15.75 15.28
C LEU A 34 -31.99 -16.33 15.32
N TYR A 35 -32.27 -17.21 16.27
CA TYR A 35 -33.57 -17.81 16.51
C TYR A 35 -34.21 -17.17 17.74
N LEU A 36 -35.39 -16.57 17.57
CA LEU A 36 -36.20 -16.02 18.64
C LEU A 36 -37.36 -16.96 18.92
N GLY A 37 -37.55 -17.35 20.17
CA GLY A 37 -38.51 -18.37 20.60
C GLY A 37 -37.85 -19.74 20.84
N VAL A 38 -36.55 -19.76 21.10
CA VAL A 38 -35.75 -20.96 21.41
C VAL A 38 -34.92 -20.70 22.66
N GLU A 39 -34.90 -21.63 23.60
CA GLU A 39 -34.09 -21.58 24.83
C GLU A 39 -32.59 -21.89 24.49
N ASP A 40 -31.72 -21.56 25.43
CA ASP A 40 -30.25 -21.75 25.27
C ASP A 40 -29.88 -23.25 25.14
N ASP A 41 -30.71 -24.18 25.61
CA ASP A 41 -30.56 -25.64 25.46
C ASP A 41 -31.11 -26.19 24.15
N GLY A 42 -31.73 -25.32 23.34
CA GLY A 42 -32.30 -25.67 22.04
C GLY A 42 -33.79 -26.08 22.11
N GLU A 43 -34.44 -26.01 23.27
CA GLU A 43 -35.90 -26.27 23.38
C GLU A 43 -36.70 -25.14 22.71
N VAL A 44 -37.67 -25.50 21.87
CA VAL A 44 -38.51 -24.56 21.14
C VAL A 44 -39.66 -24.11 22.00
N CYS A 45 -39.63 -22.89 22.52
CA CYS A 45 -40.71 -22.32 23.38
C CYS A 45 -41.69 -21.46 22.62
N GLY A 46 -41.36 -20.98 21.40
CA GLY A 46 -42.19 -20.15 20.57
C GLY A 46 -42.30 -18.69 21.00
N ILE A 47 -43.04 -17.92 20.20
CA ILE A 47 -43.34 -16.49 20.42
C ILE A 47 -44.85 -16.26 20.31
N ASP A 48 -45.43 -15.55 21.27
CA ASP A 48 -46.86 -15.30 21.33
C ASP A 48 -47.40 -14.46 20.15
N ASP A 49 -46.64 -13.45 19.70
CA ASP A 49 -46.95 -12.58 18.56
C ASP A 49 -45.78 -12.47 17.60
N PRO A 50 -45.57 -13.50 16.77
CA PRO A 50 -44.38 -13.57 15.91
C PRO A 50 -44.37 -12.51 14.81
N GLN A 51 -45.53 -12.06 14.30
CA GLN A 51 -45.63 -11.02 13.26
C GLN A 51 -45.19 -9.67 13.80
N THR A 52 -45.59 -9.31 15.03
CA THR A 52 -45.15 -8.06 15.67
C THR A 52 -43.63 -8.09 15.93
N VAL A 53 -43.09 -9.23 16.37
CA VAL A 53 -41.66 -9.38 16.61
C VAL A 53 -40.85 -9.32 15.31
N GLU A 54 -41.31 -9.99 14.24
CA GLU A 54 -40.72 -9.88 12.91
C GLU A 54 -40.65 -8.43 12.43
N GLY A 55 -41.79 -7.69 12.53
CA GLY A 55 -41.84 -6.28 12.17
C GLY A 55 -40.85 -5.41 12.97
N GLN A 56 -40.73 -5.66 14.29
CA GLN A 56 -39.76 -4.95 15.14
C GLN A 56 -38.33 -5.22 14.73
N VAL A 57 -37.98 -6.47 14.43
CA VAL A 57 -36.61 -6.83 13.98
C VAL A 57 -36.28 -6.21 12.63
N ASN A 58 -37.22 -6.26 11.67
CA ASN A 58 -37.04 -5.63 10.36
C ASN A 58 -36.89 -4.10 10.47
N SER A 59 -37.65 -3.44 11.38
CA SER A 59 -37.45 -2.01 11.69
C SER A 59 -36.04 -1.73 12.29
N ILE A 60 -35.52 -2.61 13.15
CA ILE A 60 -34.16 -2.48 13.67
C ILE A 60 -33.11 -2.57 12.55
N ILE A 61 -33.25 -3.55 11.65
CA ILE A 61 -32.32 -3.76 10.53
C ILE A 61 -32.30 -2.50 9.66
N HIS A 62 -33.41 -1.88 9.39
CA HIS A 62 -33.55 -0.71 8.54
C HIS A 62 -33.17 0.60 9.23
N ASP A 63 -33.68 0.83 10.44
CA ASP A 63 -33.62 2.15 11.07
C ASP A 63 -32.52 2.32 12.09
N ALA A 64 -32.11 1.25 12.80
CA ALA A 64 -31.17 1.33 13.92
C ALA A 64 -29.73 0.98 13.56
N ILE A 65 -29.47 0.35 12.41
CA ILE A 65 -28.16 -0.10 11.98
C ILE A 65 -27.65 0.76 10.81
N ALA A 66 -26.38 1.06 10.78
CA ALA A 66 -25.69 1.74 9.67
C ALA A 66 -24.35 1.07 9.41
N PRO A 67 -23.84 1.05 8.15
CA PRO A 67 -24.57 1.34 6.88
C PRO A 67 -25.85 0.52 6.72
N ASP A 68 -26.63 0.77 5.65
CA ASP A 68 -27.84 0.02 5.37
C ASP A 68 -27.59 -1.48 5.25
N LEU A 69 -28.25 -2.27 6.09
CA LEU A 69 -28.11 -3.73 6.16
C LEU A 69 -29.29 -4.49 5.53
N SER A 70 -30.31 -3.80 5.04
CA SER A 70 -31.57 -4.39 4.58
C SER A 70 -31.44 -5.43 3.47
N ARG A 71 -30.38 -5.36 2.66
CA ARG A 71 -30.09 -6.35 1.61
C ARG A 71 -29.35 -7.59 2.10
N PHE A 72 -28.85 -7.57 3.32
CA PHE A 72 -27.96 -8.59 3.89
C PHE A 72 -28.50 -9.20 5.18
N ALA A 73 -29.67 -8.74 5.64
CA ALA A 73 -30.35 -9.28 6.81
C ALA A 73 -31.87 -9.25 6.61
N GLU A 74 -32.52 -10.32 7.02
CA GLU A 74 -33.96 -10.50 6.91
C GLU A 74 -34.48 -11.26 8.13
N ALA A 75 -35.63 -10.82 8.67
CA ALA A 75 -36.35 -11.56 9.67
C ALA A 75 -37.62 -12.14 9.04
N ARG A 76 -37.95 -13.40 9.36
CA ARG A 76 -39.17 -14.08 8.92
C ARG A 76 -39.73 -14.97 10.01
N VAL A 77 -41.04 -15.17 9.97
CA VAL A 77 -41.73 -16.16 10.83
C VAL A 77 -41.58 -17.54 10.24
N GLU A 78 -41.08 -18.49 11.04
CA GLU A 78 -41.07 -19.92 10.70
C GLU A 78 -41.81 -20.77 11.73
N ARG A 79 -42.17 -21.97 11.37
CA ARG A 79 -42.71 -22.98 12.29
C ARG A 79 -41.71 -24.09 12.51
N LEU A 80 -41.34 -24.30 13.76
CA LEU A 80 -40.47 -25.38 14.19
C LEU A 80 -41.26 -26.21 15.24
N GLU A 81 -41.39 -27.52 15.01
CA GLU A 81 -42.18 -28.40 15.90
C GLU A 81 -43.62 -27.90 16.15
N ASP A 82 -44.27 -27.38 15.10
CA ASP A 82 -45.60 -26.74 15.13
C ASP A 82 -45.72 -25.43 15.93
N VAL A 83 -44.65 -24.93 16.48
CA VAL A 83 -44.57 -23.69 17.24
C VAL A 83 -43.98 -22.57 16.37
N ALA A 84 -44.57 -21.38 16.45
CA ALA A 84 -44.10 -20.23 15.67
C ALA A 84 -42.89 -19.56 16.34
N ILE A 85 -41.84 -19.36 15.60
CA ILE A 85 -40.61 -18.67 15.98
C ILE A 85 -40.27 -17.58 14.96
N VAL A 86 -39.38 -16.65 15.31
CA VAL A 86 -38.84 -15.70 14.34
C VAL A 86 -37.34 -16.03 14.07
N VAL A 87 -37.02 -16.23 12.81
CA VAL A 87 -35.68 -16.51 12.35
C VAL A 87 -35.12 -15.26 11.68
N VAL A 88 -33.95 -14.82 12.13
CA VAL A 88 -33.22 -13.67 11.57
C VAL A 88 -31.95 -14.16 10.89
N GLU A 89 -31.91 -14.14 9.58
CA GLU A 89 -30.73 -14.46 8.81
C GLU A 89 -29.92 -13.20 8.53
N VAL A 90 -28.64 -13.24 8.84
CA VAL A 90 -27.70 -12.14 8.62
C VAL A 90 -26.54 -12.64 7.81
N GLN A 91 -26.30 -12.04 6.66
CA GLN A 91 -25.13 -12.29 5.85
C GLN A 91 -23.97 -11.37 6.28
N ARG A 92 -22.74 -11.77 5.97
CA ARG A 92 -21.59 -10.87 6.11
C ARG A 92 -21.80 -9.62 5.25
N GLY A 93 -21.84 -8.46 5.88
CA GLY A 93 -22.04 -7.21 5.17
C GLY A 93 -20.76 -6.75 4.41
N PRO A 94 -20.90 -6.17 3.20
CA PRO A 94 -19.78 -5.67 2.42
C PRO A 94 -19.20 -4.37 2.99
N ASP A 95 -20.00 -3.50 3.61
CA ASP A 95 -19.64 -2.15 4.03
C ASP A 95 -19.30 -2.06 5.53
N ARG A 96 -18.54 -3.03 6.02
CA ARG A 96 -18.11 -3.10 7.43
C ARG A 96 -17.17 -1.94 7.82
N PRO A 97 -17.22 -1.43 9.04
CA PRO A 97 -18.02 -1.91 10.17
C PRO A 97 -19.45 -1.42 10.16
N TYR A 98 -20.40 -2.34 10.36
CA TYR A 98 -21.77 -2.02 10.72
C TYR A 98 -21.83 -1.61 12.20
N TYR A 99 -22.72 -0.66 12.52
CA TYR A 99 -22.83 -0.13 13.86
C TYR A 99 -24.23 0.33 14.20
N LEU A 100 -24.52 0.46 15.50
CA LEU A 100 -25.78 1.04 15.98
C LEU A 100 -25.77 2.56 15.76
N LYS A 101 -26.71 3.11 14.98
CA LYS A 101 -26.79 4.55 14.64
C LYS A 101 -26.75 5.45 15.87
N GLY A 102 -27.45 5.09 16.94
CA GLY A 102 -27.48 5.86 18.18
C GLY A 102 -26.18 5.85 19.00
N LYS A 103 -25.20 5.00 18.66
CA LYS A 103 -23.90 4.87 19.34
C LYS A 103 -22.74 5.28 18.45
N GLY A 104 -22.92 5.30 17.12
CA GLY A 104 -21.87 5.64 16.16
C GLY A 104 -20.75 4.60 16.05
N LEU A 105 -19.67 4.98 15.36
CA LEU A 105 -18.46 4.16 15.16
C LEU A 105 -17.55 4.17 16.41
N LEU A 106 -18.13 3.74 17.54
CA LEU A 106 -17.47 3.62 18.84
C LEU A 106 -17.59 2.18 19.34
N PRO A 107 -16.75 1.75 20.31
CA PRO A 107 -16.84 0.39 20.88
C PRO A 107 -18.25 0.01 21.38
N GLU A 108 -19.00 0.98 21.85
CA GLU A 108 -20.39 0.78 22.32
C GLU A 108 -21.40 0.59 21.18
N GLY A 109 -20.99 0.89 19.93
CA GLY A 109 -21.82 0.78 18.74
C GLY A 109 -21.42 -0.34 17.79
N VAL A 110 -20.16 -0.78 17.80
CA VAL A 110 -19.63 -1.79 16.87
C VAL A 110 -19.37 -3.09 17.62
N PHE A 111 -20.01 -4.17 17.14
CA PHE A 111 -19.88 -5.50 17.75
C PHE A 111 -19.37 -6.49 16.69
N VAL A 112 -18.63 -7.51 17.13
CA VAL A 112 -18.18 -8.65 16.32
C VAL A 112 -18.48 -9.95 17.05
N ARG A 113 -18.72 -11.01 16.28
CA ARG A 113 -18.92 -12.35 16.83
C ARG A 113 -17.56 -12.95 17.22
N GLN A 114 -17.40 -13.34 18.50
CA GLN A 114 -16.27 -14.09 19.01
C GLN A 114 -16.79 -15.34 19.73
N GLY A 115 -16.62 -16.49 19.09
CA GLY A 115 -17.24 -17.73 19.58
C GLY A 115 -18.77 -17.62 19.56
N THR A 116 -19.40 -17.78 20.73
CA THR A 116 -20.87 -17.74 20.90
C THR A 116 -21.39 -16.37 21.37
N SER A 117 -20.57 -15.31 21.43
CA SER A 117 -21.01 -14.03 21.97
C SER A 117 -20.69 -12.83 21.08
N ALA A 118 -21.53 -11.80 21.11
CA ALA A 118 -21.28 -10.50 20.51
C ALA A 118 -20.39 -9.67 21.44
N GLN A 119 -19.19 -9.35 21.00
CA GLN A 119 -18.21 -8.55 21.76
C GLN A 119 -18.05 -7.16 21.14
N PRO A 120 -17.95 -6.09 21.97
CA PRO A 120 -17.66 -4.76 21.46
C PRO A 120 -16.26 -4.73 20.84
N LEU A 121 -16.15 -4.14 19.64
CA LEU A 121 -14.87 -4.03 18.94
C LEU A 121 -14.08 -2.82 19.46
N PRO A 122 -12.87 -2.99 19.98
CA PRO A 122 -12.01 -1.87 20.39
C PRO A 122 -11.73 -0.88 19.24
N ARG A 123 -11.39 0.36 19.58
CA ARG A 123 -11.11 1.42 18.58
C ARG A 123 -10.10 1.03 17.51
N ASP A 124 -9.05 0.31 17.88
CA ASP A 124 -8.04 -0.15 16.93
C ASP A 124 -8.57 -1.27 16.02
N GLY A 125 -9.45 -2.13 16.54
CA GLY A 125 -10.17 -3.13 15.75
C GLY A 125 -11.14 -2.48 14.77
N ILE A 126 -11.87 -1.43 15.18
CA ILE A 126 -12.74 -0.62 14.29
C ILE A 126 -11.91 -0.02 13.15
N ARG A 127 -10.76 0.61 13.48
CA ARG A 127 -9.83 1.15 12.47
C ARG A 127 -9.28 0.07 11.54
N ALA A 128 -8.97 -1.10 12.06
CA ALA A 128 -8.51 -2.23 11.26
C ALA A 128 -9.60 -2.73 10.30
N MET A 129 -10.84 -2.87 10.79
CA MET A 129 -11.99 -3.29 9.99
C MET A 129 -12.33 -2.26 8.90
N ILE A 130 -12.29 -0.96 9.20
CA ILE A 130 -12.43 0.12 8.20
C ILE A 130 -11.36 -0.05 7.12
N ARG A 131 -10.10 -0.23 7.50
CA ARG A 131 -9.00 -0.44 6.54
C ARG A 131 -9.18 -1.71 5.71
N GLU A 132 -9.67 -2.79 6.32
CA GLU A 132 -9.92 -4.06 5.64
C GLU A 132 -11.06 -3.94 4.62
N THR A 133 -12.13 -3.25 4.98
CA THR A 133 -13.30 -3.07 4.12
C THR A 133 -13.06 -1.99 3.07
N CYS A 134 -12.36 -0.90 3.43
CA CYS A 134 -11.91 0.15 2.53
C CYS A 134 -10.65 -0.24 1.75
N ARG A 135 -10.27 -1.51 1.71
CA ARG A 135 -9.09 -1.97 0.93
C ARG A 135 -9.12 -1.53 -0.53
N ASP A 136 -10.28 -1.16 -1.04
CA ASP A 136 -10.43 -0.74 -2.42
C ASP A 136 -10.56 0.77 -2.65
N SER A 137 -10.68 1.63 -1.60
CA SER A 137 -10.64 3.07 -1.86
C SER A 137 -10.51 3.95 -0.61
N PHE A 138 -9.26 4.14 -0.11
CA PHE A 138 -8.98 5.25 0.82
C PHE A 138 -9.61 6.56 0.32
N GLU A 139 -9.50 6.83 -0.96
CA GLU A 139 -9.95 8.06 -1.60
C GLU A 139 -11.48 8.26 -1.54
N GLN A 140 -12.27 7.19 -1.46
CA GLN A 140 -13.74 7.26 -1.40
C GLN A 140 -14.29 7.40 0.02
N ALA A 141 -13.49 7.03 1.02
CA ALA A 141 -13.90 7.18 2.41
C ALA A 141 -14.09 8.67 2.74
N ARG A 142 -15.03 8.94 3.66
CA ARG A 142 -15.30 10.30 4.14
C ARG A 142 -14.05 10.89 4.79
N SER A 143 -13.71 12.12 4.45
CA SER A 143 -12.62 12.86 5.09
C SER A 143 -12.98 13.19 6.53
N LEU A 144 -12.00 13.11 7.42
CA LEU A 144 -12.15 13.58 8.80
C LEU A 144 -12.18 15.12 8.87
N ASN A 145 -11.52 15.79 7.92
CA ASN A 145 -11.56 17.24 7.80
C ASN A 145 -12.62 17.60 6.74
N GLN A 146 -13.61 18.39 7.16
CA GLN A 146 -14.68 18.89 6.30
C GLN A 146 -14.56 20.37 6.00
N ASP A 147 -13.63 21.08 6.65
CA ASP A 147 -13.33 22.49 6.37
C ASP A 147 -12.21 22.58 5.33
N LEU A 148 -12.60 22.37 4.06
CA LEU A 148 -11.68 22.27 2.93
C LEU A 148 -11.84 23.42 1.95
N THR A 149 -10.72 23.98 1.48
CA THR A 149 -10.63 24.93 0.37
C THR A 149 -9.85 24.32 -0.80
N PHE A 150 -10.04 24.82 -2.00
CA PHE A 150 -9.51 24.23 -3.23
C PHE A 150 -8.90 25.26 -4.18
N ASP A 151 -8.30 26.32 -3.68
CA ASP A 151 -7.82 27.43 -4.50
C ASP A 151 -6.70 27.01 -5.46
N ALA A 152 -5.77 26.19 -4.97
CA ALA A 152 -4.70 25.63 -5.81
C ALA A 152 -5.27 24.70 -6.90
N SER A 153 -6.15 23.77 -6.53
CA SER A 153 -6.78 22.85 -7.47
C SER A 153 -7.62 23.58 -8.51
N ARG A 154 -8.42 24.56 -8.09
CA ARG A 154 -9.24 25.39 -9.00
C ARG A 154 -8.40 26.04 -10.10
N ARG A 155 -7.31 26.71 -9.72
CA ARG A 155 -6.38 27.34 -10.69
C ARG A 155 -5.79 26.33 -11.67
N ILE A 156 -5.49 25.11 -11.21
CA ILE A 156 -4.95 24.05 -12.09
C ILE A 156 -6.01 23.57 -13.07
N PHE A 157 -7.24 23.32 -12.62
CA PHE A 157 -8.35 22.90 -13.47
C PHE A 157 -8.68 23.97 -14.53
N GLU A 158 -8.72 25.24 -14.14
CA GLU A 158 -8.93 26.40 -15.03
C GLU A 158 -7.85 26.48 -16.10
N LYS A 159 -6.57 26.33 -15.72
CA LYS A 159 -5.44 26.30 -16.68
C LYS A 159 -5.57 25.22 -17.74
N HIS A 160 -6.21 24.12 -17.39
CA HIS A 160 -6.47 22.98 -18.31
C HIS A 160 -7.83 23.05 -19.01
N ASN A 161 -8.58 24.17 -18.89
CA ASN A 161 -9.93 24.34 -19.41
C ASN A 161 -10.91 23.26 -18.92
N VAL A 162 -10.77 22.83 -17.67
CA VAL A 162 -11.66 21.88 -16.99
C VAL A 162 -12.42 22.63 -15.90
N GLU A 163 -13.75 22.57 -15.95
CA GLU A 163 -14.59 23.19 -14.95
C GLU A 163 -14.42 22.52 -13.57
N PHE A 164 -14.37 23.35 -12.52
CA PHE A 164 -14.24 22.91 -11.12
C PHE A 164 -15.31 23.59 -10.25
N ALA A 165 -16.58 23.22 -10.45
CA ALA A 165 -17.73 23.62 -9.66
C ALA A 165 -18.22 22.47 -8.78
N GLU A 166 -19.12 22.71 -7.85
CA GLU A 166 -19.62 21.70 -6.91
C GLU A 166 -20.17 20.43 -7.62
N ARG A 167 -20.94 20.62 -8.70
CA ARG A 167 -21.42 19.49 -9.52
C ARG A 167 -20.27 18.60 -10.05
N HIS A 168 -19.10 19.20 -10.36
CA HIS A 168 -17.94 18.47 -10.83
C HIS A 168 -17.20 17.79 -9.67
N MET A 169 -17.17 18.41 -8.48
CA MET A 169 -16.64 17.78 -7.28
C MET A 169 -17.42 16.51 -6.94
N ARG A 170 -18.76 16.53 -7.06
CA ARG A 170 -19.60 15.33 -6.88
C ARG A 170 -19.29 14.26 -7.93
N SER A 171 -19.28 14.64 -9.22
CA SER A 171 -19.03 13.69 -10.32
C SER A 171 -17.63 13.08 -10.29
N LEU A 172 -16.65 13.80 -9.76
CA LEU A 172 -15.26 13.31 -9.56
C LEU A 172 -15.12 12.52 -8.26
N GLY A 173 -16.10 12.59 -7.36
CA GLY A 173 -16.09 11.92 -6.07
C GLY A 173 -15.27 12.63 -4.99
N LEU A 174 -15.03 13.93 -5.14
CA LEU A 174 -14.45 14.75 -4.08
C LEU A 174 -15.44 14.99 -2.94
N MET A 175 -16.73 14.97 -3.29
CA MET A 175 -17.86 15.18 -2.38
C MET A 175 -18.91 14.12 -2.63
N GLY A 176 -19.52 13.60 -1.57
CA GLY A 176 -20.64 12.67 -1.63
C GLY A 176 -21.98 13.34 -1.92
N GLU A 177 -23.04 12.55 -2.14
CA GLU A 177 -24.43 13.01 -2.28
C GLU A 177 -24.90 13.78 -1.05
N ASP A 178 -24.40 13.41 0.14
CA ASP A 178 -24.67 14.04 1.43
C ASP A 178 -23.98 15.41 1.63
N GLY A 179 -23.23 15.89 0.64
CA GLY A 179 -22.50 17.15 0.69
C GLY A 179 -21.21 17.11 1.47
N LEU A 180 -20.76 15.94 1.94
CA LEU A 180 -19.54 15.80 2.71
C LEU A 180 -18.36 15.40 1.83
N TYR A 181 -17.19 15.94 2.13
CA TYR A 181 -15.98 15.67 1.39
C TYR A 181 -15.42 14.26 1.66
N SER A 182 -14.97 13.61 0.61
CA SER A 182 -14.20 12.37 0.65
C SER A 182 -12.72 12.64 0.93
N ASN A 183 -11.93 11.58 1.19
CA ASN A 183 -10.48 11.71 1.27
C ASN A 183 -9.86 12.14 -0.08
N LEU A 184 -10.48 11.86 -1.22
CA LEU A 184 -10.05 12.45 -2.49
C LEU A 184 -10.19 13.97 -2.46
N GLY A 185 -11.32 14.48 -1.92
CA GLY A 185 -11.48 15.91 -1.67
C GLY A 185 -10.37 16.46 -0.81
N TYR A 186 -10.06 15.79 0.31
CA TYR A 186 -8.94 16.19 1.17
C TYR A 186 -7.59 16.18 0.44
N LEU A 187 -7.28 15.17 -0.36
CA LEU A 187 -6.03 15.09 -1.13
C LEU A 187 -5.89 16.23 -2.15
N LEU A 188 -6.99 16.74 -2.68
CA LEU A 188 -7.00 17.84 -3.64
C LEU A 188 -7.20 19.21 -2.98
N SER A 189 -7.38 19.27 -1.65
CA SER A 189 -7.58 20.51 -0.92
C SER A 189 -6.27 21.22 -0.56
N ASP A 190 -6.37 22.51 -0.23
CA ASP A 190 -5.25 23.31 0.26
C ASP A 190 -4.81 22.87 1.67
N GLN A 191 -5.67 22.13 2.42
CA GLN A 191 -5.42 21.60 3.75
C GLN A 191 -4.76 20.21 3.75
N CYS A 192 -4.45 19.63 2.60
CA CYS A 192 -3.81 18.33 2.52
C CYS A 192 -2.44 18.35 3.21
N SER A 193 -2.28 17.55 4.26
CA SER A 193 -1.02 17.40 5.00
C SER A 193 -0.15 16.23 4.48
N VAL A 194 -0.66 15.47 3.51
CA VAL A 194 0.13 14.41 2.87
C VAL A 194 1.18 15.06 1.98
N GLY A 195 2.43 14.97 2.40
CA GLY A 195 3.52 15.70 1.77
C GLY A 195 4.26 14.92 0.68
N LEU A 196 5.00 15.68 -0.12
CA LEU A 196 6.03 15.23 -1.03
C LEU A 196 7.34 15.92 -0.64
N LYS A 197 8.43 15.14 -0.52
CA LYS A 197 9.75 15.66 -0.15
C LYS A 197 10.73 15.42 -1.28
N VAL A 198 11.47 16.45 -1.64
CA VAL A 198 12.53 16.36 -2.64
C VAL A 198 13.84 16.82 -2.01
N ALA A 199 14.88 16.00 -2.15
CA ALA A 199 16.23 16.34 -1.71
C ALA A 199 17.22 16.13 -2.85
N LYS A 200 18.14 17.10 -3.02
CA LYS A 200 19.33 16.97 -3.86
C LYS A 200 20.56 16.86 -2.95
N PHE A 201 21.33 15.83 -3.15
CA PHE A 201 22.53 15.54 -2.37
C PHE A 201 23.80 15.96 -3.12
N GLU A 202 24.88 16.20 -2.39
CA GLU A 202 26.23 16.35 -2.92
C GLU A 202 26.86 14.95 -3.00
N GLY A 203 27.06 14.44 -4.22
CA GLY A 203 27.54 13.09 -4.46
C GLY A 203 26.47 12.01 -4.31
N ASP A 204 26.86 10.79 -3.99
CA ASP A 204 26.00 9.60 -3.88
C ASP A 204 25.71 9.21 -2.42
N GLY A 205 26.28 9.92 -1.45
CA GLY A 205 25.97 9.77 -0.02
C GLY A 205 24.75 10.57 0.41
N LYS A 206 24.19 10.21 1.57
CA LYS A 206 23.07 10.95 2.20
C LYS A 206 23.53 11.99 3.23
N ASP A 207 24.83 12.22 3.33
CA ASP A 207 25.42 13.01 4.42
C ASP A 207 25.30 14.53 4.21
N ARG A 208 25.25 14.98 2.94
CA ARG A 208 25.20 16.39 2.59
C ARG A 208 24.08 16.72 1.62
N PHE A 209 23.19 17.60 2.07
CA PHE A 209 22.14 18.17 1.22
C PHE A 209 22.66 19.39 0.48
N ALA A 210 22.59 19.39 -0.85
CA ALA A 210 22.73 20.60 -1.65
C ALA A 210 21.47 21.46 -1.55
N THR A 211 20.29 20.82 -1.60
CA THR A 211 18.98 21.48 -1.47
C THR A 211 17.93 20.48 -1.01
N ARG A 212 16.97 20.93 -0.20
CA ARG A 212 15.79 20.15 0.17
C ARG A 212 14.54 21.01 0.08
N ARG A 213 13.42 20.39 -0.30
CA ARG A 213 12.10 21.01 -0.34
C ARG A 213 11.04 20.05 0.18
N GLU A 214 10.07 20.59 0.87
CA GLU A 214 8.90 19.87 1.34
C GLU A 214 7.67 20.59 0.80
N TYR A 215 6.77 19.83 0.20
CA TYR A 215 5.55 20.31 -0.40
C TYR A 215 4.36 19.81 0.40
N ALA A 216 3.35 20.64 0.58
CA ALA A 216 2.08 20.35 1.24
C ALA A 216 0.94 21.04 0.46
N GLY A 217 -0.31 20.86 0.89
CA GLY A 217 -1.48 21.32 0.17
C GLY A 217 -1.89 20.34 -0.93
N SER A 218 -2.65 20.79 -1.91
CA SER A 218 -3.17 19.93 -2.97
C SER A 218 -2.09 19.06 -3.62
N ILE A 219 -2.34 17.76 -3.74
CA ILE A 219 -1.44 16.81 -4.45
C ILE A 219 -1.15 17.29 -5.88
N LEU A 220 -2.08 18.00 -6.51
CA LEU A 220 -1.87 18.55 -7.85
C LEU A 220 -0.80 19.66 -7.83
N SER A 221 -0.86 20.59 -6.87
CA SER A 221 0.17 21.64 -6.76
C SER A 221 1.51 21.03 -6.37
N GLN A 222 1.54 20.09 -5.42
CA GLN A 222 2.76 19.38 -5.04
C GLN A 222 3.44 18.69 -6.23
N ALA A 223 2.66 18.06 -7.11
CA ALA A 223 3.18 17.41 -8.32
C ALA A 223 3.83 18.44 -9.26
N LEU A 224 3.16 19.58 -9.53
CA LEU A 224 3.69 20.62 -10.41
C LEU A 224 4.96 21.25 -9.84
N ASP A 225 4.94 21.64 -8.57
CA ASP A 225 6.06 22.29 -7.90
C ASP A 225 7.29 21.36 -7.83
N ALA A 226 7.05 20.06 -7.58
CA ALA A 226 8.11 19.06 -7.58
C ALA A 226 8.68 18.82 -8.99
N LEU A 227 7.83 18.76 -10.03
CA LEU A 227 8.28 18.61 -11.42
C LEU A 227 9.09 19.83 -11.87
N GLU A 228 8.68 21.03 -11.51
CA GLU A 228 9.43 22.26 -11.77
C GLU A 228 10.80 22.24 -11.11
N PHE A 229 10.85 21.85 -9.82
CA PHE A 229 12.12 21.69 -9.12
C PHE A 229 13.01 20.64 -9.76
N LEU A 230 12.44 19.48 -10.14
CA LEU A 230 13.17 18.40 -10.80
C LEU A 230 13.70 18.84 -12.16
N ASP A 231 12.95 19.63 -12.93
CA ASP A 231 13.42 20.17 -14.22
C ASP A 231 14.58 21.15 -14.03
N MET A 232 14.51 22.04 -13.04
CA MET A 232 15.61 22.96 -12.70
C MET A 232 16.85 22.22 -12.19
N ALA A 233 16.66 21.13 -11.43
CA ALA A 233 17.77 20.35 -10.87
C ALA A 233 18.39 19.36 -11.86
N ASN A 234 17.72 19.11 -13.00
CA ASN A 234 18.11 18.18 -14.05
C ASN A 234 19.09 18.87 -15.03
N ASN A 235 20.39 18.81 -14.73
CA ASN A 235 21.40 19.53 -15.48
C ASN A 235 21.46 19.08 -16.94
N VAL A 236 21.80 20.02 -17.83
CA VAL A 236 22.07 19.76 -19.24
C VAL A 236 23.57 19.71 -19.44
N ARG A 237 24.07 18.64 -20.04
CA ARG A 237 25.47 18.52 -20.48
C ARG A 237 25.57 18.51 -21.97
N ALA A 238 26.47 19.33 -22.52
CA ALA A 238 26.78 19.34 -23.91
C ALA A 238 27.86 18.29 -24.23
N ARG A 239 27.59 17.41 -25.20
CA ARG A 239 28.54 16.43 -25.73
C ARG A 239 28.97 16.84 -27.13
N PHE A 240 30.27 17.01 -27.33
CA PHE A 240 30.85 17.25 -28.63
C PHE A 240 31.13 15.92 -29.31
N THR A 241 30.41 15.62 -30.38
CA THR A 241 30.52 14.35 -31.13
C THR A 241 31.42 14.44 -32.36
N GLY A 242 32.14 15.56 -32.53
CA GLY A 242 32.93 15.85 -33.76
C GLY A 242 32.08 16.34 -34.94
N LYS A 243 30.76 16.44 -34.78
CA LYS A 243 29.84 17.11 -35.71
C LYS A 243 29.76 18.60 -35.41
N ALA A 244 29.31 19.42 -36.38
CA ALA A 244 29.11 20.85 -36.18
C ALA A 244 28.05 21.16 -35.10
N GLU A 245 27.10 20.28 -34.88
CA GLU A 245 26.04 20.38 -33.89
C GLU A 245 26.49 19.68 -32.59
N ARG A 246 26.29 20.36 -31.43
CA ARG A 246 26.46 19.76 -30.11
C ARG A 246 25.21 18.97 -29.73
N GLU A 247 25.38 17.80 -29.17
CA GLU A 247 24.29 17.03 -28.56
C GLU A 247 24.12 17.48 -27.11
N GLU A 248 22.92 17.91 -26.74
CA GLU A 248 22.56 18.26 -25.37
C GLU A 248 21.86 17.07 -24.72
N MET A 249 22.37 16.60 -23.61
CA MET A 249 21.77 15.51 -22.83
C MET A 249 21.49 15.99 -21.42
N ARG A 250 20.25 15.78 -20.96
CA ARG A 250 19.88 16.00 -19.55
C ARG A 250 20.37 14.82 -18.70
N ASP A 251 20.65 15.07 -17.42
CA ASP A 251 21.07 14.03 -16.47
C ASP A 251 20.04 12.91 -16.37
N TYR A 252 18.75 13.25 -16.46
CA TYR A 252 17.63 12.30 -16.45
C TYR A 252 16.68 12.61 -17.59
N PRO A 253 16.18 11.61 -18.35
CA PRO A 253 15.15 11.83 -19.34
C PRO A 253 13.89 12.46 -18.72
N PRO A 254 13.43 13.64 -19.18
CA PRO A 254 12.32 14.35 -18.55
C PRO A 254 11.01 13.53 -18.49
N VAL A 255 10.78 12.73 -19.53
CA VAL A 255 9.61 11.83 -19.58
C VAL A 255 9.66 10.80 -18.45
N ALA A 256 10.84 10.24 -18.17
CA ALA A 256 11.00 9.25 -17.12
C ALA A 256 10.80 9.85 -15.70
N LEU A 257 11.36 11.03 -15.43
CA LEU A 257 11.14 11.76 -14.17
C LEU A 257 9.66 12.04 -13.94
N ARG A 258 9.01 12.62 -14.96
CA ARG A 258 7.59 12.97 -14.90
C ARG A 258 6.70 11.76 -14.67
N GLU A 259 6.88 10.71 -15.48
CA GLU A 259 6.08 9.51 -15.41
C GLU A 259 6.25 8.79 -14.05
N THR A 260 7.49 8.70 -13.58
CA THR A 260 7.78 8.03 -12.29
C THR A 260 7.19 8.81 -11.12
N LEU A 261 7.27 10.14 -11.11
CA LEU A 261 6.68 10.95 -10.04
C LEU A 261 5.16 10.86 -10.02
N LEU A 262 4.50 10.97 -11.17
CA LEU A 262 3.04 10.85 -11.26
C LEU A 262 2.56 9.46 -10.85
N ASN A 263 3.26 8.40 -11.26
CA ASN A 263 2.97 7.03 -10.83
C ASN A 263 3.16 6.86 -9.32
N ALA A 264 4.20 7.46 -8.74
CA ALA A 264 4.42 7.43 -7.30
C ALA A 264 3.27 8.08 -6.51
N LEU A 265 2.62 9.11 -7.04
CA LEU A 265 1.45 9.76 -6.44
C LEU A 265 0.16 8.93 -6.65
N VAL A 266 -0.07 8.43 -7.87
CA VAL A 266 -1.30 7.69 -8.21
C VAL A 266 -1.37 6.33 -7.50
N HIS A 267 -0.24 5.63 -7.41
CA HIS A 267 -0.19 4.28 -6.84
C HIS A 267 0.17 4.25 -5.35
N ARG A 268 0.41 5.42 -4.73
CA ARG A 268 0.67 5.53 -3.31
C ARG A 268 -0.47 4.94 -2.48
N ASP A 269 -0.12 4.29 -1.39
CA ASP A 269 -1.09 3.96 -0.34
C ASP A 269 -1.24 5.15 0.61
N TYR A 270 -2.34 5.90 0.46
CA TYR A 270 -2.62 7.08 1.27
C TYR A 270 -3.10 6.74 2.70
N ALA A 271 -3.39 5.47 2.98
CA ALA A 271 -3.65 5.01 4.34
C ALA A 271 -2.36 4.87 5.17
N ILE A 272 -1.20 4.77 4.51
CA ILE A 272 0.11 4.70 5.17
C ILE A 272 0.61 6.13 5.39
N PRO A 273 0.96 6.51 6.64
CA PRO A 273 1.55 7.82 6.92
C PRO A 273 2.95 7.95 6.29
N GLY A 274 3.35 9.18 5.97
CA GLY A 274 4.65 9.52 5.41
C GLY A 274 4.56 10.13 4.02
N PRO A 275 5.59 10.83 3.55
CA PRO A 275 5.61 11.49 2.24
C PRO A 275 6.02 10.54 1.10
N VAL A 276 5.74 10.93 -0.15
CA VAL A 276 6.55 10.49 -1.28
C VAL A 276 7.92 11.16 -1.17
N ILE A 277 9.01 10.42 -1.36
CA ILE A 277 10.37 10.93 -1.24
C ILE A 277 11.07 10.84 -2.60
N VAL A 278 11.66 11.93 -3.02
CA VAL A 278 12.50 12.02 -4.21
C VAL A 278 13.90 12.44 -3.81
N ASN A 279 14.87 11.59 -4.05
CA ASN A 279 16.29 11.84 -3.75
C ASN A 279 17.08 11.92 -5.06
N LEU A 280 17.68 13.07 -5.33
CA LEU A 280 18.62 13.25 -6.45
C LEU A 280 20.05 13.14 -5.94
N TYR A 281 20.74 12.12 -6.42
CA TYR A 281 22.17 11.91 -6.21
C TYR A 281 22.97 12.31 -7.47
N GLU A 282 24.28 12.24 -7.40
CA GLU A 282 25.13 12.46 -8.57
C GLU A 282 24.94 11.35 -9.62
N SER A 283 24.78 10.10 -9.19
CA SER A 283 24.69 8.94 -10.07
C SER A 283 23.26 8.50 -10.41
N ALA A 284 22.24 8.86 -9.61
CA ALA A 284 20.87 8.40 -9.77
C ALA A 284 19.83 9.34 -9.12
N CYS A 285 18.58 9.23 -9.57
CA CYS A 285 17.40 9.77 -8.88
C CYS A 285 16.57 8.60 -8.35
N GLU A 286 16.29 8.59 -7.05
CA GLU A 286 15.43 7.61 -6.40
C GLU A 286 14.08 8.24 -6.06
N ILE A 287 12.99 7.56 -6.42
CA ILE A 287 11.63 7.95 -6.06
C ILE A 287 11.01 6.83 -5.26
N LEU A 288 10.65 7.12 -4.00
CA LEU A 288 10.02 6.18 -3.07
C LEU A 288 8.57 6.58 -2.83
N SER A 289 7.66 5.63 -3.00
CA SER A 289 6.24 5.79 -2.71
C SER A 289 5.80 4.79 -1.66
N PRO A 290 5.17 5.22 -0.55
CA PRO A 290 4.62 4.30 0.45
C PRO A 290 3.51 3.42 -0.14
N GLY A 291 3.52 2.13 0.21
CA GLY A 291 2.56 1.11 -0.22
C GLY A 291 3.18 0.05 -1.12
N SER A 292 2.83 -1.22 -0.89
CA SER A 292 3.16 -2.34 -1.76
C SER A 292 2.36 -2.31 -3.06
N LEU A 293 2.58 -3.24 -3.98
CA LEU A 293 1.72 -3.42 -5.15
C LEU A 293 0.25 -3.64 -4.74
N ALA A 294 -0.69 -3.23 -5.59
CA ALA A 294 -2.10 -3.49 -5.37
C ALA A 294 -2.38 -5.00 -5.24
N ALA A 295 -3.42 -5.36 -4.49
CA ALA A 295 -3.80 -6.77 -4.30
C ALA A 295 -4.00 -7.47 -5.65
N GLY A 296 -3.41 -8.66 -5.79
CA GLY A 296 -3.46 -9.45 -7.03
C GLY A 296 -2.48 -9.04 -8.13
N VAL A 297 -1.68 -7.98 -7.93
CA VAL A 297 -0.63 -7.58 -8.87
C VAL A 297 0.70 -8.13 -8.41
N THR A 298 1.34 -8.94 -9.24
CA THR A 298 2.71 -9.43 -9.00
C THR A 298 3.73 -8.47 -9.61
N ARG A 299 5.00 -8.60 -9.19
CA ARG A 299 6.11 -7.85 -9.78
C ARG A 299 6.19 -8.06 -11.29
N GLU A 300 6.06 -9.31 -11.74
CA GLU A 300 6.14 -9.70 -13.15
C GLU A 300 5.01 -9.06 -13.95
N SER A 301 3.77 -9.11 -13.43
CA SER A 301 2.62 -8.52 -14.10
C SER A 301 2.72 -6.99 -14.17
N ALA A 302 3.19 -6.32 -13.11
CA ALA A 302 3.44 -4.89 -13.10
C ALA A 302 4.49 -4.49 -14.15
N LEU A 303 5.61 -5.23 -14.22
CA LEU A 303 6.67 -4.99 -15.22
C LEU A 303 6.24 -5.29 -16.65
N ALA A 304 5.24 -6.18 -16.84
CA ALA A 304 4.61 -6.47 -18.12
C ALA A 304 3.56 -5.40 -18.55
N GLY A 305 3.24 -4.43 -17.68
CA GLY A 305 2.31 -3.34 -17.99
C GLY A 305 0.90 -3.52 -17.43
N VAL A 306 0.66 -4.55 -16.59
CA VAL A 306 -0.61 -4.65 -15.85
C VAL A 306 -0.66 -3.50 -14.85
N SER A 307 -1.66 -2.63 -15.01
CA SER A 307 -1.85 -1.46 -14.15
C SER A 307 -3.19 -1.56 -13.43
N VAL A 308 -3.13 -1.77 -12.13
CA VAL A 308 -4.26 -1.65 -11.22
C VAL A 308 -4.00 -0.44 -10.34
N SER A 309 -4.79 0.62 -10.53
CA SER A 309 -4.63 1.82 -9.72
C SER A 309 -5.20 1.60 -8.31
N ARG A 310 -4.42 1.90 -7.28
CA ARG A 310 -4.88 1.93 -5.90
C ARG A 310 -5.86 3.09 -5.66
N ASN A 311 -5.68 4.19 -6.39
CA ASN A 311 -6.50 5.39 -6.31
C ASN A 311 -7.11 5.70 -7.68
N PRO A 312 -8.15 4.94 -8.11
CA PRO A 312 -8.72 5.06 -9.46
C PRO A 312 -9.39 6.42 -9.70
N ARG A 313 -9.95 7.05 -8.68
CA ARG A 313 -10.56 8.38 -8.81
C ARG A 313 -9.50 9.48 -8.93
N LEU A 314 -8.42 9.42 -8.15
CA LEU A 314 -7.27 10.32 -8.33
C LEU A 314 -6.67 10.15 -9.73
N ALA A 315 -6.52 8.91 -10.20
CA ALA A 315 -6.10 8.63 -11.57
C ALA A 315 -7.04 9.26 -12.61
N ALA A 316 -8.36 9.17 -12.41
CA ALA A 316 -9.35 9.79 -13.28
C ALA A 316 -9.23 11.33 -13.30
N VAL A 317 -8.93 11.97 -12.16
CA VAL A 317 -8.65 13.41 -12.10
C VAL A 317 -7.42 13.76 -12.93
N LEU A 318 -6.30 13.05 -12.75
CA LEU A 318 -5.06 13.30 -13.50
C LEU A 318 -5.23 13.02 -14.99
N TYR A 319 -6.03 12.00 -15.36
CA TYR A 319 -6.38 11.72 -16.75
C TYR A 319 -7.20 12.86 -17.37
N ARG A 320 -8.18 13.40 -16.64
CA ARG A 320 -8.98 14.56 -17.10
C ARG A 320 -8.13 15.81 -17.30
N LEU A 321 -7.11 16.00 -16.46
CA LEU A 321 -6.11 17.05 -16.61
C LEU A 321 -5.07 16.75 -17.71
N ARG A 322 -5.16 15.59 -18.38
CA ARG A 322 -4.21 15.10 -19.39
C ARG A 322 -2.78 14.92 -18.85
N TRP A 323 -2.65 14.61 -17.56
CA TRP A 323 -1.35 14.37 -16.95
C TRP A 323 -0.91 12.93 -17.05
N ILE A 324 -1.84 11.98 -17.10
CA ILE A 324 -1.55 10.56 -17.27
C ILE A 324 -2.40 9.95 -18.37
N GLU A 325 -1.99 8.77 -18.84
CA GLU A 325 -2.75 7.91 -19.75
C GLU A 325 -3.28 6.68 -19.00
N ALA A 326 -4.44 6.18 -19.42
CA ALA A 326 -5.13 5.07 -18.72
C ALA A 326 -4.75 3.66 -19.22
N PHE A 327 -3.58 3.48 -19.87
CA PHE A 327 -3.24 2.25 -20.60
C PHE A 327 -2.08 1.44 -19.99
N GLY A 328 -1.67 1.68 -18.76
CA GLY A 328 -0.56 0.94 -18.13
C GLY A 328 0.80 1.15 -18.81
N THR A 329 0.99 2.25 -19.55
CA THR A 329 2.19 2.51 -20.35
C THR A 329 3.33 3.13 -19.55
N GLY A 330 3.15 3.45 -18.26
CA GLY A 330 4.09 4.25 -17.47
C GLY A 330 5.48 3.63 -17.33
N ILE A 331 5.56 2.37 -16.95
CA ILE A 331 6.86 1.65 -16.83
C ILE A 331 7.54 1.57 -18.20
N ARG A 332 6.77 1.32 -19.27
CA ARG A 332 7.30 1.27 -20.63
C ARG A 332 7.84 2.63 -21.04
N LYS A 333 7.09 3.72 -20.87
CA LYS A 333 7.55 5.08 -21.18
C LYS A 333 8.82 5.46 -20.41
N THR A 334 8.88 5.09 -19.15
CA THR A 334 10.09 5.29 -18.34
C THR A 334 11.29 4.55 -18.94
N ARG A 335 11.12 3.29 -19.35
CA ARG A 335 12.17 2.49 -20.01
C ARG A 335 12.54 3.03 -21.39
N ASP A 336 11.55 3.42 -22.17
CA ASP A 336 11.76 3.98 -23.52
C ASP A 336 12.55 5.29 -23.47
N GLY A 337 12.33 6.13 -22.44
CA GLY A 337 13.17 7.31 -22.18
C GLY A 337 14.65 7.01 -22.01
N TYR A 338 14.99 5.77 -21.61
CA TYR A 338 16.36 5.28 -21.48
C TYR A 338 16.80 4.36 -22.63
N ALA A 339 16.10 4.35 -23.79
CA ALA A 339 16.35 3.37 -24.86
C ALA A 339 17.83 3.35 -25.31
N GLY A 340 18.45 4.50 -25.53
CA GLY A 340 19.86 4.63 -25.95
C GLY A 340 20.89 4.62 -24.82
N CYS A 341 20.47 4.50 -23.54
CA CYS A 341 21.36 4.61 -22.40
C CYS A 341 21.90 3.23 -21.96
N PRO A 342 23.18 3.14 -21.55
CA PRO A 342 23.75 1.86 -21.10
C PRO A 342 23.13 1.38 -19.78
N ARG A 343 22.79 2.31 -18.87
CA ARG A 343 22.09 2.01 -17.61
C ARG A 343 20.60 2.16 -17.81
N LYS A 344 19.82 1.24 -17.21
CA LYS A 344 18.37 1.21 -17.31
C LYS A 344 17.73 1.51 -15.95
N PRO A 345 16.50 2.06 -15.92
CA PRO A 345 15.74 2.23 -14.69
C PRO A 345 15.54 0.90 -13.96
N ASP A 346 15.64 0.93 -12.64
CA ASP A 346 15.31 -0.19 -11.76
C ASP A 346 14.00 0.07 -11.01
N PHE A 347 13.18 -0.98 -10.89
CA PHE A 347 11.88 -0.95 -10.22
C PHE A 347 11.90 -1.94 -9.06
N GLY A 348 12.10 -1.43 -7.85
CA GLY A 348 12.06 -2.16 -6.60
C GLY A 348 10.66 -2.17 -6.00
N PHE A 349 10.08 -3.37 -5.85
CA PHE A 349 8.81 -3.58 -5.16
C PHE A 349 9.11 -4.20 -3.80
N LEU A 350 8.98 -3.39 -2.74
CA LEU A 350 9.31 -3.74 -1.37
C LEU A 350 8.02 -3.97 -0.56
N ASP A 351 8.15 -4.64 0.57
CA ASP A 351 7.07 -4.71 1.53
C ASP A 351 6.84 -3.31 2.14
N GLY A 352 5.70 -2.69 1.78
CA GLY A 352 5.32 -1.36 2.25
C GLY A 352 5.84 -0.17 1.44
N ALA A 353 6.61 -0.37 0.37
CA ALA A 353 7.04 0.73 -0.51
C ALA A 353 7.34 0.27 -1.94
N VAL A 354 7.17 1.16 -2.91
CA VAL A 354 7.71 1.02 -4.26
C VAL A 354 8.84 2.03 -4.44
N LYS A 355 10.01 1.56 -4.87
CA LYS A 355 11.18 2.40 -5.16
C LYS A 355 11.53 2.31 -6.63
N VAL A 356 11.62 3.44 -7.30
CA VAL A 356 12.13 3.51 -8.67
C VAL A 356 13.46 4.26 -8.67
N THR A 357 14.49 3.66 -9.27
CA THR A 357 15.81 4.25 -9.43
C THR A 357 16.05 4.58 -10.90
N LEU A 358 16.20 5.86 -11.18
CA LEU A 358 16.51 6.41 -12.49
C LEU A 358 18.00 6.75 -12.54
N PRO A 359 18.85 6.04 -13.32
CA PRO A 359 20.27 6.36 -13.40
C PRO A 359 20.51 7.69 -14.10
N ASN A 360 21.49 8.47 -13.62
CA ASN A 360 21.97 9.65 -14.34
C ASN A 360 22.69 9.20 -15.63
N VAL A 361 22.19 9.62 -16.79
CA VAL A 361 22.74 9.22 -18.09
C VAL A 361 24.09 9.85 -18.39
N ASN A 362 24.41 10.96 -17.73
CA ASN A 362 25.65 11.70 -17.87
C ASN A 362 26.68 11.39 -16.77
N ALA A 363 26.33 10.56 -15.79
CA ALA A 363 27.32 10.10 -14.82
C ALA A 363 28.33 9.22 -15.56
N GLU A 364 29.45 9.81 -15.94
CA GLU A 364 30.57 9.07 -16.50
C GLU A 364 30.92 7.92 -15.56
N GLY A 365 31.25 6.76 -16.16
CA GLY A 365 31.53 5.50 -15.48
C GLY A 365 32.62 5.57 -14.39
N ARG A 366 32.42 6.44 -13.41
CA ARG A 366 32.98 6.23 -12.10
C ARG A 366 32.44 4.88 -11.66
N LYS A 367 33.34 3.86 -11.68
CA LYS A 367 33.11 2.65 -10.90
C LYS A 367 32.49 3.13 -9.59
N ALA A 368 31.28 2.73 -9.32
CA ALA A 368 30.64 2.99 -8.06
C ALA A 368 31.59 2.49 -6.96
N SER A 369 32.37 3.42 -6.44
CA SER A 369 33.07 3.23 -5.18
C SER A 369 31.97 3.36 -4.14
N GLY A 370 31.32 2.24 -3.84
CA GLY A 370 30.24 2.19 -2.88
C GLY A 370 28.88 1.87 -3.45
N GLU A 371 28.73 0.87 -4.35
CA GLU A 371 27.53 0.07 -4.34
C GLU A 371 27.48 -0.64 -2.99
N VAL A 372 26.84 -0.01 -2.01
CA VAL A 372 26.24 -0.77 -0.92
C VAL A 372 25.07 -1.52 -1.55
N ARG A 373 25.35 -2.64 -2.17
CA ARG A 373 24.36 -3.67 -2.43
C ARG A 373 23.95 -4.15 -1.05
N TYR A 374 22.77 -3.76 -0.60
CA TYR A 374 22.10 -4.47 0.48
C TYR A 374 21.76 -5.86 -0.05
N PHE A 375 22.75 -6.74 -0.03
CA PHE A 375 22.50 -8.15 -0.12
C PHE A 375 21.90 -8.55 1.24
N VAL A 376 20.59 -8.68 1.31
CA VAL A 376 20.05 -9.74 2.16
C VAL A 376 20.63 -11.01 1.54
N MET A 377 21.75 -11.49 2.06
CA MET A 377 22.31 -12.78 1.65
C MET A 377 21.32 -13.82 2.15
N ASP A 378 20.43 -14.26 1.27
CA ASP A 378 19.70 -15.49 1.52
C ASP A 378 20.69 -16.64 1.39
N ILE A 379 21.33 -16.96 2.53
CA ILE A 379 22.20 -18.12 2.66
C ILE A 379 21.40 -19.42 2.74
N GLY A 380 20.08 -19.39 2.90
CA GLY A 380 19.21 -20.55 2.97
C GLY A 380 19.20 -21.38 1.66
N GLY A 381 19.49 -20.76 0.52
CA GLY A 381 19.62 -21.45 -0.78
C GLY A 381 21.00 -22.04 -1.08
N LEU A 382 22.02 -21.81 -0.25
CA LEU A 382 23.35 -22.38 -0.44
C LEU A 382 23.43 -23.82 0.03
N SER A 383 24.32 -24.61 -0.59
CA SER A 383 24.62 -25.96 -0.09
C SER A 383 25.18 -25.92 1.34
N PRO A 384 24.97 -26.94 2.18
CA PRO A 384 25.44 -26.95 3.58
C PRO A 384 26.92 -26.61 3.74
N ASP A 385 27.75 -27.08 2.85
CA ASP A 385 29.19 -26.78 2.85
C ASP A 385 29.50 -25.30 2.56
N LYS A 386 28.75 -24.65 1.67
CA LYS A 386 28.88 -23.23 1.39
C LYS A 386 28.38 -22.36 2.56
N GLN A 387 27.28 -22.80 3.22
CA GLN A 387 26.78 -22.15 4.43
C GLN A 387 27.83 -22.17 5.54
N THR A 388 28.46 -23.31 5.78
CA THR A 388 29.56 -23.47 6.78
C THR A 388 30.72 -22.49 6.52
N ILE A 389 31.09 -22.25 5.27
CA ILE A 389 32.13 -21.26 4.92
C ILE A 389 31.63 -19.83 5.19
N MET A 390 30.39 -19.53 4.83
CA MET A 390 29.80 -18.19 5.07
C MET A 390 29.64 -17.85 6.55
N GLU A 391 29.37 -18.82 7.39
CA GLU A 391 29.29 -18.70 8.85
C GLU A 391 30.68 -18.53 9.50
N ALA A 392 31.70 -19.18 8.97
CA ALA A 392 33.08 -19.09 9.46
C ALA A 392 33.77 -17.74 9.15
N LEU A 393 33.21 -16.96 8.21
CA LEU A 393 33.72 -15.66 7.80
C LEU A 393 33.02 -14.52 8.54
N GLU A 394 33.79 -13.67 9.20
CA GLU A 394 33.29 -12.44 9.80
C GLU A 394 33.07 -11.37 8.71
N ALA A 395 31.95 -10.65 8.79
CA ALA A 395 31.63 -9.59 7.84
C ALA A 395 32.65 -8.45 7.93
N GLY A 396 33.15 -8.00 6.77
CA GLY A 396 34.16 -6.93 6.70
C GLY A 396 35.59 -7.36 7.03
N VAL A 397 35.82 -8.64 7.37
CA VAL A 397 37.16 -9.16 7.71
C VAL A 397 37.66 -10.10 6.61
N ALA A 398 38.76 -9.73 5.98
CA ALA A 398 39.39 -10.55 4.94
C ALA A 398 40.15 -11.74 5.52
N ALA A 399 39.77 -12.97 5.18
CA ALA A 399 40.40 -14.20 5.62
C ALA A 399 41.12 -14.93 4.45
N SER A 400 42.28 -15.56 4.75
CA SER A 400 42.98 -16.42 3.79
C SER A 400 42.31 -17.81 3.67
N LYS A 401 42.56 -18.51 2.58
CA LYS A 401 42.11 -19.89 2.38
C LYS A 401 42.46 -20.79 3.57
N LYS A 402 43.68 -20.64 4.13
CA LYS A 402 44.18 -21.46 5.24
C LYS A 402 43.41 -21.16 6.54
N GLU A 403 43.12 -19.90 6.81
CA GLU A 403 42.32 -19.50 7.98
C GLU A 403 40.91 -20.04 7.89
N VAL A 404 40.27 -19.98 6.70
CA VAL A 404 38.92 -20.52 6.48
C VAL A 404 38.90 -22.05 6.61
N ALA A 405 39.92 -22.73 6.05
CA ALA A 405 40.06 -24.18 6.18
C ALA A 405 40.19 -24.61 7.64
N GLY A 406 40.99 -23.85 8.45
CA GLY A 406 41.15 -24.09 9.88
C GLY A 406 39.87 -23.92 10.68
N LYS A 407 39.05 -22.90 10.34
CA LYS A 407 37.76 -22.62 11.01
C LYS A 407 36.67 -23.61 10.66
N THR A 408 36.62 -24.10 9.42
CA THR A 408 35.59 -25.01 8.91
C THR A 408 35.92 -26.47 9.06
N GLY A 409 37.18 -26.84 9.29
CA GLY A 409 37.65 -28.24 9.31
C GLY A 409 37.71 -28.87 7.92
N PHE A 410 37.48 -28.13 6.84
CA PHE A 410 37.56 -28.65 5.48
C PHE A 410 39.04 -28.72 4.97
N SER A 411 39.28 -29.67 4.07
CA SER A 411 40.59 -29.70 3.41
C SER A 411 40.87 -28.41 2.62
N GLU A 412 42.11 -28.00 2.48
CA GLU A 412 42.46 -26.79 1.72
C GLU A 412 41.95 -26.84 0.27
N TYR A 413 41.92 -28.03 -0.34
CA TYR A 413 41.40 -28.21 -1.70
C TYR A 413 39.89 -27.96 -1.78
N LYS A 414 39.10 -28.54 -0.85
CA LYS A 414 37.66 -28.32 -0.76
C LYS A 414 37.36 -26.86 -0.50
N THR A 415 38.04 -26.24 0.45
CA THR A 415 37.90 -24.82 0.79
C THR A 415 38.20 -23.91 -0.39
N ALA A 416 39.30 -24.17 -1.15
CA ALA A 416 39.64 -23.38 -2.31
C ALA A 416 38.59 -23.42 -3.42
N ARG A 417 38.01 -24.61 -3.66
CA ARG A 417 36.91 -24.80 -4.62
C ARG A 417 35.66 -24.02 -4.21
N LEU A 418 35.22 -24.19 -2.96
CA LEU A 418 34.00 -23.54 -2.46
C LEU A 418 34.16 -22.01 -2.37
N LEU A 419 35.33 -21.50 -1.96
CA LEU A 419 35.64 -20.06 -1.97
C LEU A 419 35.62 -19.49 -3.39
N LYS A 420 36.07 -20.25 -4.40
CA LYS A 420 36.00 -19.83 -5.79
C LYS A 420 34.56 -19.77 -6.28
N GLU A 421 33.76 -20.80 -6.00
CA GLU A 421 32.33 -20.83 -6.34
C GLU A 421 31.58 -19.68 -5.65
N LEU A 422 31.83 -19.43 -4.35
CA LEU A 422 31.21 -18.32 -3.62
C LEU A 422 31.61 -16.93 -4.16
N VAL A 423 32.80 -16.79 -4.74
CA VAL A 423 33.19 -15.57 -5.45
C VAL A 423 32.49 -15.45 -6.80
N GLU A 424 32.39 -16.55 -7.56
CA GLU A 424 31.68 -16.61 -8.84
C GLU A 424 30.18 -16.35 -8.66
N ASP A 425 29.60 -16.88 -7.59
CA ASP A 425 28.20 -16.67 -7.18
C ASP A 425 27.96 -15.26 -6.55
N GLY A 426 29.02 -14.47 -6.32
CA GLY A 426 28.93 -13.09 -5.82
C GLY A 426 28.81 -12.94 -4.29
N TYR A 427 28.94 -14.02 -3.52
CA TYR A 427 28.86 -14.01 -2.06
C TYR A 427 30.13 -13.52 -1.35
N LEU A 428 31.30 -13.61 -2.00
CA LEU A 428 32.59 -13.21 -1.44
C LEU A 428 33.35 -12.30 -2.39
N LYS A 429 34.14 -11.36 -1.81
CA LYS A 429 35.06 -10.51 -2.55
C LYS A 429 36.51 -11.03 -2.39
N PRO A 430 37.25 -11.27 -3.49
CA PRO A 430 38.64 -11.66 -3.41
C PRO A 430 39.56 -10.42 -3.36
N TYR A 431 40.60 -10.44 -2.54
CA TYR A 431 41.64 -9.44 -2.45
C TYR A 431 43.01 -10.08 -2.69
N GLY A 432 43.91 -9.35 -3.34
CA GLY A 432 45.29 -9.77 -3.62
C GLY A 432 45.44 -10.77 -4.76
N SER A 433 46.68 -11.08 -5.13
CA SER A 433 47.04 -12.00 -6.23
C SER A 433 47.74 -13.27 -5.73
N THR A 434 47.49 -14.38 -6.41
CA THR A 434 48.06 -15.74 -6.30
C THR A 434 48.47 -16.27 -4.92
N ARG A 435 49.55 -15.86 -4.29
CA ARG A 435 50.03 -16.41 -3.00
C ARG A 435 49.47 -15.71 -1.77
N GLY A 436 48.87 -14.51 -1.92
CA GLY A 436 48.31 -13.69 -0.83
C GLY A 436 46.80 -13.48 -0.94
N LYS A 437 46.06 -14.29 -1.71
CA LYS A 437 44.64 -14.11 -1.96
C LYS A 437 43.83 -14.30 -0.67
N ARG A 438 43.07 -13.27 -0.31
CA ARG A 438 42.12 -13.26 0.82
C ARG A 438 40.71 -13.11 0.31
N TYR A 439 39.72 -13.52 1.12
CA TYR A 439 38.34 -13.51 0.80
C TYR A 439 37.59 -12.80 1.92
N GLU A 440 36.67 -11.91 1.57
CA GLU A 440 35.91 -11.11 2.51
C GLU A 440 34.44 -11.29 2.26
N LYS A 441 33.68 -11.54 3.32
CA LYS A 441 32.23 -11.44 3.35
C LYS A 441 31.88 -9.97 3.51
N PRO A 442 31.07 -9.35 2.59
CA PRO A 442 30.68 -7.96 2.75
C PRO A 442 30.06 -7.70 4.11
N ALA A 443 30.43 -6.59 4.75
CA ALA A 443 29.84 -6.19 6.01
C ALA A 443 28.37 -5.81 5.81
N CYS A 444 27.46 -6.37 6.62
CA CYS A 444 26.16 -5.80 6.83
C CYS A 444 26.33 -4.68 7.86
N GLU A 445 26.20 -3.42 7.47
CA GLU A 445 26.00 -2.38 8.47
C GLU A 445 24.57 -2.53 9.04
N PRO A 446 24.39 -2.44 10.36
CA PRO A 446 23.08 -2.52 10.96
C PRO A 446 22.23 -1.31 10.58
N LEU A 447 20.94 -1.58 10.38
CA LEU A 447 19.88 -0.60 10.20
C LEU A 447 19.83 0.47 11.29
#